data_f634bbc9990f9f8aac19ab919f6555fa
#
_entry.id   f634bbc9990f9f8aac19ab919f6555fa
#
_cell.length_a   1.000
_cell.length_b   1.000
_cell.length_c   1.000
_cell.angle_alpha   90.00
_cell.angle_beta   90.00
_cell.angle_gamma   90.00
#
_symmetry.space_group_name_H-M   'P 1'
#
loop_
_entity.id
_entity.type
_entity.pdbx_description
1 polymer ?
#
loop_
_entity_poly.entity_id
_entity_poly.type
_entity_poly.pdbx_seq_one_letter_code
_entity_poly.pdbx_strand_id
1 'polypeptide(L)'
;MPSAEHITQTVHRYLELVGEGRADDVVALYADDATVEDPVGGDVHIGRHAIRGFYGNIENIKSRGEIVTLRALGHEAAYFWRLVVDLGEGGKMSIEIISTMSFDDEGKISAMKAYWGPENITQL
;
A
#
# COMPACT_ATOMS: atom_id res chain seq x y z
N MET A 1 4.46 -3.32 21.13
CA MET A 1 4.24 -4.02 19.87
C MET A 1 2.76 -3.98 19.54
N PRO A 2 2.34 -3.53 18.35
CA PRO A 2 0.92 -3.51 18.00
C PRO A 2 0.36 -4.94 17.91
N SER A 3 -0.94 -5.06 18.14
CA SER A 3 -1.61 -6.36 18.03
C SER A 3 -1.80 -6.78 16.58
N ALA A 4 -1.96 -8.08 16.36
CA ALA A 4 -2.30 -8.59 15.02
C ALA A 4 -3.60 -7.97 14.50
N GLU A 5 -4.56 -7.71 15.39
CA GLU A 5 -5.80 -7.06 15.04
C GLU A 5 -5.58 -5.63 14.53
N HIS A 6 -4.77 -4.84 15.24
CA HIS A 6 -4.43 -3.48 14.82
C HIS A 6 -3.72 -3.48 13.46
N ILE A 7 -2.78 -4.40 13.27
CA ILE A 7 -2.04 -4.52 12.00
C ILE A 7 -3.01 -4.85 10.87
N THR A 8 -3.89 -5.83 11.07
CA THR A 8 -4.88 -6.23 10.07
C THR A 8 -5.81 -5.07 9.71
N GLN A 9 -6.32 -4.37 10.71
CA GLN A 9 -7.20 -3.22 10.49
C GLN A 9 -6.49 -2.10 9.73
N THR A 10 -5.21 -1.86 10.04
CA THR A 10 -4.43 -0.84 9.36
C THR A 10 -4.21 -1.18 7.88
N VAL A 11 -3.95 -2.45 7.56
CA VAL A 11 -3.83 -2.88 6.16
C VAL A 11 -5.13 -2.64 5.42
N HIS A 12 -6.28 -3.03 5.99
CA HIS A 12 -7.57 -2.79 5.36
C HIS A 12 -7.84 -1.30 5.17
N ARG A 13 -7.54 -0.49 6.18
CA ARG A 13 -7.71 0.97 6.09
C ARG A 13 -6.82 1.56 5.02
N TYR A 14 -5.58 1.07 4.91
CA TYR A 14 -4.64 1.48 3.87
C TYR A 14 -5.24 1.26 2.47
N LEU A 15 -5.80 0.07 2.21
CA LEU A 15 -6.40 -0.23 0.91
C LEU A 15 -7.58 0.69 0.60
N GLU A 16 -8.43 0.98 1.60
CA GLU A 16 -9.54 1.89 1.42
C GLU A 16 -9.08 3.29 1.02
N LEU A 17 -8.09 3.81 1.74
CA LEU A 17 -7.57 5.15 1.51
C LEU A 17 -6.87 5.28 0.15
N VAL A 18 -6.13 4.25 -0.25
CA VAL A 18 -5.51 4.20 -1.57
C VAL A 18 -6.61 4.23 -2.65
N GLY A 19 -7.67 3.42 -2.47
CA GLY A 19 -8.78 3.37 -3.41
C GLY A 19 -9.53 4.68 -3.55
N GLU A 20 -9.62 5.45 -2.47
CA GLU A 20 -10.28 6.76 -2.46
C GLU A 20 -9.35 7.90 -2.91
N GLY A 21 -8.07 7.61 -3.16
CA GLY A 21 -7.11 8.63 -3.58
C GLY A 21 -6.76 9.62 -2.47
N ARG A 22 -6.89 9.23 -1.21
CA ARG A 22 -6.67 10.11 -0.05
C ARG A 22 -5.23 10.05 0.41
N ALA A 23 -4.34 10.67 -0.36
CA ALA A 23 -2.90 10.59 -0.14
C ALA A 23 -2.45 11.08 1.24
N ASP A 24 -3.01 12.18 1.74
CA ASP A 24 -2.64 12.69 3.07
C ASP A 24 -2.99 11.70 4.18
N ASP A 25 -4.14 11.05 4.06
CA ASP A 25 -4.57 10.06 5.06
C ASP A 25 -3.76 8.78 4.98
N VAL A 26 -3.33 8.38 3.78
CA VAL A 26 -2.41 7.25 3.61
C VAL A 26 -1.09 7.56 4.32
N VAL A 27 -0.53 8.73 4.09
CA VAL A 27 0.75 9.15 4.70
C VAL A 27 0.65 9.18 6.22
N ALA A 28 -0.51 9.55 6.76
CA ALA A 28 -0.73 9.59 8.22
C ALA A 28 -0.62 8.21 8.88
N LEU A 29 -0.69 7.12 8.12
CA LEU A 29 -0.51 5.76 8.65
C LEU A 29 0.97 5.42 8.86
N TYR A 30 1.88 6.19 8.27
CA TYR A 30 3.31 5.93 8.29
C TYR A 30 4.03 6.66 9.41
N ALA A 31 5.09 6.04 9.91
CA ALA A 31 6.01 6.70 10.84
C ALA A 31 6.80 7.80 10.12
N ASP A 32 7.35 8.76 10.88
CA ASP A 32 8.07 9.91 10.33
C ASP A 32 9.26 9.52 9.44
N ASP A 33 9.95 8.45 9.81
CA ASP A 33 11.15 7.96 9.13
C ASP A 33 10.88 6.69 8.30
N ALA A 34 9.63 6.42 7.98
CA ALA A 34 9.23 5.22 7.26
C ALA A 34 9.86 5.15 5.86
N THR A 35 9.88 3.94 5.30
CA THR A 35 10.35 3.70 3.94
C THR A 35 9.26 3.02 3.11
N VAL A 36 9.20 3.37 1.83
CA VAL A 36 8.29 2.75 0.86
C VAL A 36 9.09 2.36 -0.38
N GLU A 37 8.99 1.09 -0.74
CA GLU A 37 9.58 0.57 -1.99
C GLU A 37 8.45 -0.10 -2.77
N ASP A 38 8.00 0.53 -3.85
CA ASP A 38 6.81 0.12 -4.57
C ASP A 38 6.93 0.51 -6.04
N PRO A 39 7.25 -0.40 -6.95
CA PRO A 39 7.58 -1.82 -6.67
C PRO A 39 9.01 -2.01 -6.18
N VAL A 40 9.26 -3.17 -5.59
CA VAL A 40 10.61 -3.57 -5.19
C VAL A 40 11.51 -3.59 -6.42
N GLY A 41 12.69 -3.03 -6.28
CA GLY A 41 13.64 -2.83 -7.39
C GLY A 41 13.61 -1.42 -7.97
N GLY A 42 12.59 -0.63 -7.62
CA GLY A 42 12.51 0.79 -7.97
C GLY A 42 13.12 1.66 -6.87
N ASP A 43 12.78 2.95 -6.91
CA ASP A 43 13.27 3.90 -5.92
C ASP A 43 12.68 3.63 -4.54
N VAL A 44 13.49 3.84 -3.51
CA VAL A 44 13.02 3.78 -2.12
C VAL A 44 12.70 5.20 -1.66
N HIS A 45 11.47 5.41 -1.21
CA HIS A 45 11.02 6.70 -0.70
C HIS A 45 11.22 6.71 0.81
N ILE A 46 12.02 7.65 1.31
CA ILE A 46 12.40 7.71 2.73
C ILE A 46 11.80 8.96 3.36
N GLY A 47 11.02 8.76 4.43
CA GLY A 47 10.39 9.85 5.17
C GLY A 47 9.06 10.30 4.58
N ARG A 48 8.23 10.93 5.41
CA ARG A 48 6.87 11.30 5.03
C ARG A 48 6.79 12.23 3.82
N HIS A 49 7.73 13.14 3.68
CA HIS A 49 7.71 14.07 2.54
C HIS A 49 7.86 13.31 1.21
N ALA A 50 8.84 12.42 1.12
CA ALA A 50 9.05 11.60 -0.07
C ALA A 50 7.88 10.65 -0.32
N ILE A 51 7.35 10.04 0.76
CA ILE A 51 6.21 9.13 0.69
C ILE A 51 4.97 9.89 0.20
N ARG A 52 4.75 11.13 0.68
CA ARG A 52 3.65 11.96 0.18
C ARG A 52 3.76 12.21 -1.31
N GLY A 53 4.96 12.50 -1.80
CA GLY A 53 5.21 12.69 -3.23
C GLY A 53 4.84 11.44 -4.03
N PHE A 54 5.18 10.26 -3.52
CA PHE A 54 4.85 8.99 -4.15
C PHE A 54 3.32 8.79 -4.22
N TYR A 55 2.61 8.97 -3.10
CA TYR A 55 1.16 8.78 -3.07
C TYR A 55 0.39 9.89 -3.78
N GLY A 56 1.04 10.98 -4.14
CA GLY A 56 0.42 11.99 -5.01
C GLY A 56 -0.08 11.41 -6.33
N ASN A 57 0.51 10.31 -6.77
CA ASN A 57 0.13 9.65 -8.02
C ASN A 57 -1.26 9.00 -7.96
N ILE A 58 -1.83 8.78 -6.78
CA ILE A 58 -3.16 8.14 -6.64
C ILE A 58 -4.31 9.15 -6.53
N GLU A 59 -4.03 10.43 -6.37
CA GLU A 59 -5.03 11.42 -5.97
C GLU A 59 -6.22 11.56 -6.91
N ASN A 60 -6.06 11.37 -8.18
CA ASN A 60 -7.15 11.51 -9.14
C ASN A 60 -7.47 10.19 -9.85
N ILE A 61 -7.06 9.08 -9.24
CA ILE A 61 -7.25 7.76 -9.83
C ILE A 61 -8.24 6.98 -8.96
N LYS A 62 -9.26 6.42 -9.60
CA LYS A 62 -10.19 5.52 -8.91
C LYS A 62 -9.62 4.12 -8.92
N SER A 63 -9.57 3.50 -7.77
CA SER A 63 -9.10 2.14 -7.67
C SER A 63 -9.83 1.41 -6.54
N ARG A 64 -9.72 0.08 -6.54
CA ARG A 64 -10.32 -0.76 -5.53
C ARG A 64 -9.38 -1.91 -5.22
N GLY A 65 -9.02 -2.05 -3.96
CA GLY A 65 -8.16 -3.12 -3.49
C GLY A 65 -8.97 -4.24 -2.85
N GLU A 66 -8.55 -5.46 -3.09
CA GLU A 66 -9.14 -6.66 -2.50
C GLU A 66 -8.02 -7.53 -1.95
N ILE A 67 -8.10 -7.88 -0.66
CA ILE A 67 -7.13 -8.77 -0.03
C ILE A 67 -7.54 -10.19 -0.32
N VAL A 68 -6.64 -10.97 -0.91
CA VAL A 68 -6.84 -12.41 -1.15
C VAL A 68 -6.40 -13.20 0.07
N THR A 69 -5.24 -12.86 0.63
CA THR A 69 -4.71 -13.56 1.80
C THR A 69 -3.83 -12.60 2.58
N LEU A 70 -3.90 -12.65 3.91
CA LEU A 70 -3.12 -11.78 4.79
C LEU A 70 -2.64 -12.58 6.01
N ARG A 71 -1.41 -12.32 6.41
CA ARG A 71 -0.85 -12.81 7.66
C ARG A 71 -0.28 -11.64 8.44
N ALA A 72 -0.71 -11.51 9.70
CA ALA A 72 -0.19 -10.52 10.63
C ALA A 72 0.46 -11.26 11.78
N LEU A 73 1.78 -11.19 11.87
CA LEU A 73 2.58 -11.92 12.86
C LEU A 73 3.67 -10.99 13.37
N GLY A 74 3.90 -11.04 14.69
CA GLY A 74 4.86 -10.15 15.31
C GLY A 74 4.47 -8.70 15.06
N HIS A 75 5.38 -7.92 14.52
CA HIS A 75 5.13 -6.53 14.16
C HIS A 75 5.07 -6.32 12.64
N GLU A 76 4.70 -7.38 11.90
CA GLU A 76 4.70 -7.35 10.44
C GLU A 76 3.40 -7.88 9.86
N ALA A 77 3.15 -7.49 8.61
CA ALA A 77 2.10 -8.08 7.80
C ALA A 77 2.67 -8.44 6.44
N ALA A 78 2.18 -9.54 5.89
CA ALA A 78 2.43 -9.91 4.50
C ALA A 78 1.10 -10.28 3.88
N TYR A 79 0.81 -9.76 2.69
CA TYR A 79 -0.49 -10.01 2.10
C TYR A 79 -0.43 -10.01 0.57
N PHE A 80 -1.25 -10.88 -0.01
CA PHE A 80 -1.49 -10.92 -1.45
C PHE A 80 -2.81 -10.19 -1.70
N TRP A 81 -2.79 -9.23 -2.60
CA TRP A 81 -3.97 -8.42 -2.91
C TRP A 81 -4.03 -8.06 -4.38
N ARG A 82 -5.20 -7.67 -4.81
CA ARG A 82 -5.45 -7.30 -6.19
C ARG A 82 -6.01 -5.88 -6.22
N LEU A 83 -5.40 -5.04 -7.05
CA LEU A 83 -5.82 -3.65 -7.22
C LEU A 83 -6.42 -3.51 -8.61
N VAL A 84 -7.67 -3.06 -8.69
CA VAL A 84 -8.31 -2.73 -9.96
C VAL A 84 -8.28 -1.22 -10.10
N VAL A 85 -7.65 -0.74 -11.17
CA VAL A 85 -7.49 0.69 -11.44
C VAL A 85 -8.40 1.05 -12.62
N ASP A 86 -9.21 2.09 -12.44
CA ASP A 86 -10.10 2.61 -13.47
C ASP A 86 -9.46 3.88 -14.05
N LEU A 87 -9.02 3.80 -15.31
CA LEU A 87 -8.37 4.91 -16.01
C LEU A 87 -9.36 5.70 -16.88
N GLY A 88 -10.66 5.46 -16.73
CA GLY A 88 -11.68 6.10 -17.55
C GLY A 88 -11.58 5.62 -18.99
N GLU A 89 -11.33 6.54 -19.93
CA GLU A 89 -11.20 6.19 -21.34
C GLU A 89 -10.01 5.28 -21.62
N GLY A 90 -9.01 5.29 -20.75
CA GLY A 90 -7.87 4.37 -20.83
C GLY A 90 -8.22 2.93 -20.45
N GLY A 91 -9.48 2.68 -20.01
CA GLY A 91 -9.95 1.37 -19.62
C GLY A 91 -9.63 1.02 -18.17
N LYS A 92 -9.71 -0.25 -17.86
CA LYS A 92 -9.41 -0.76 -16.51
C LYS A 92 -8.27 -1.76 -16.57
N MET A 93 -7.50 -1.82 -15.50
CA MET A 93 -6.48 -2.85 -15.36
C MET A 93 -6.49 -3.41 -13.94
N SER A 94 -6.01 -4.63 -13.81
CA SER A 94 -5.85 -5.32 -12.54
C SER A 94 -4.37 -5.55 -12.29
N ILE A 95 -3.92 -5.27 -11.08
CA ILE A 95 -2.54 -5.51 -10.67
C ILE A 95 -2.57 -6.47 -9.50
N GLU A 96 -1.85 -7.59 -9.61
CA GLU A 96 -1.69 -8.53 -8.51
C GLU A 96 -0.41 -8.19 -7.77
N ILE A 97 -0.53 -7.93 -6.46
CA ILE A 97 0.55 -7.37 -5.65
C ILE A 97 0.75 -8.24 -4.41
N ILE A 98 2.01 -8.51 -4.07
CA ILE A 98 2.37 -9.08 -2.78
C ILE A 98 3.06 -7.95 -2.01
N SER A 99 2.53 -7.62 -0.84
CA SER A 99 3.07 -6.54 -0.02
C SER A 99 3.48 -7.01 1.35
N THR A 100 4.46 -6.32 1.91
CA THR A 100 4.87 -6.50 3.31
C THR A 100 4.86 -5.13 3.99
N MET A 101 4.48 -5.13 5.26
CA MET A 101 4.57 -3.94 6.11
C MET A 101 5.19 -4.31 7.44
N SER A 102 6.07 -3.47 7.94
CA SER A 102 6.58 -3.55 9.31
C SER A 102 5.99 -2.37 10.08
N PHE A 103 5.76 -2.56 11.38
CA PHE A 103 5.13 -1.56 12.23
C PHE A 103 6.03 -1.24 13.41
N ASP A 104 6.01 0.01 13.86
CA ASP A 104 6.72 0.43 15.06
C ASP A 104 5.85 0.18 16.31
N ASP A 105 6.41 0.48 17.49
CA ASP A 105 5.72 0.24 18.76
C ASP A 105 4.48 1.13 18.95
N GLU A 106 4.36 2.21 18.19
CA GLU A 106 3.20 3.09 18.23
C GLU A 106 2.11 2.65 17.24
N GLY A 107 2.35 1.58 16.49
CA GLY A 107 1.39 1.07 15.53
C GLY A 107 1.41 1.77 14.18
N LYS A 108 2.45 2.55 13.89
CA LYS A 108 2.64 3.18 12.59
C LYS A 108 3.43 2.28 11.67
N ILE A 109 3.20 2.41 10.36
CA ILE A 109 3.95 1.63 9.37
C ILE A 109 5.37 2.21 9.31
N SER A 110 6.37 1.37 9.57
CA SER A 110 7.77 1.77 9.54
C SER A 110 8.44 1.43 8.21
N ALA A 111 7.93 0.43 7.49
CA ALA A 111 8.44 0.05 6.17
C ALA A 111 7.35 -0.67 5.39
N MET A 112 7.27 -0.37 4.10
CA MET A 112 6.35 -1.05 3.20
C MET A 112 7.10 -1.42 1.92
N LYS A 113 6.88 -2.65 1.46
CA LYS A 113 7.38 -3.13 0.18
C LYS A 113 6.24 -3.74 -0.61
N ALA A 114 6.19 -3.43 -1.90
CA ALA A 114 5.20 -4.02 -2.79
C ALA A 114 5.93 -4.72 -3.95
N TYR A 115 5.59 -5.98 -4.15
CA TYR A 115 6.22 -6.83 -5.15
C TYR A 115 5.26 -7.01 -6.31
N TRP A 116 5.51 -6.32 -7.39
CA TRP A 116 4.75 -6.46 -8.64
C TRP A 116 5.60 -5.94 -9.81
N GLY A 117 5.27 -6.38 -11.01
CA GLY A 117 5.91 -5.93 -12.22
C GLY A 117 4.94 -6.05 -13.39
N PRO A 118 5.39 -5.78 -14.63
CA PRO A 118 4.51 -5.84 -15.81
C PRO A 118 3.77 -7.16 -15.98
N GLU A 119 4.37 -8.27 -15.53
CA GLU A 119 3.76 -9.60 -15.61
C GLU A 119 2.53 -9.75 -14.71
N ASN A 120 2.37 -8.87 -13.73
CA ASN A 120 1.29 -8.91 -12.76
C ASN A 120 0.14 -7.97 -13.13
N ILE A 121 0.24 -7.31 -14.27
CA ILE A 121 -0.77 -6.38 -14.77
C ILE A 121 -1.59 -7.09 -15.84
N THR A 122 -2.92 -7.04 -15.67
CA THR A 122 -3.86 -7.60 -16.65
C THR A 122 -4.78 -6.48 -17.13
N GLN A 123 -4.86 -6.30 -18.43
CA GLN A 123 -5.80 -5.36 -19.03
C GLN A 123 -7.20 -5.97 -18.98
N LEU A 124 -8.16 -5.21 -18.48
CA LEU A 124 -9.54 -5.68 -18.34
C LEU A 124 -10.45 -5.19 -19.47
#